data_b2e1ecfd61f33d32a3e55a10d26a4ea3
#
_entry.id   b2e1ecfd61f33d32a3e55a10d26a4ea3
#
_cell.length_a   1.000
_cell.length_b   1.000
_cell.length_c   1.000
_cell.angle_alpha   90.00
_cell.angle_beta   90.00
_cell.angle_gamma   90.00
#
_symmetry.space_group_name_H-M   'P 1'
#
loop_
_entity.id
_entity.type
_entity.pdbx_description
1 polymer ?
#
loop_
_entity_poly.entity_id
_entity_poly.type
_entity_poly.pdbx_seq_one_letter_code
_entity_poly.pdbx_strand_id
1 'polypeptide(L)'
;MILYIDTISLLPKITLIKNNNIIFSSKILMNNRQELSENIINKIIKLYSKKKYSNNIKKIFVCIGPGSYTGLRVGMSVAIGIKMVNNIPLYGYSAFDAFLEYSIKYYKFNNLYILIQSNKNQNFIVVYNKKNKQIVKPQKIRDINEFFSRKIIKNSILISNEKLHKNNYLYKDRFSKIINVNLIDMLTKIDLKKIKKYRKIISPIYFSNIY
;
A
#
# COMPACT_ATOMS: atom_id res chain seq x y z
N MET A 1 -9.57 6.83 -17.04
CA MET A 1 -9.39 5.82 -15.98
C MET A 1 -7.97 5.89 -15.43
N ILE A 2 -7.79 5.43 -14.22
CA ILE A 2 -6.48 5.33 -13.56
C ILE A 2 -6.19 3.85 -13.34
N LEU A 3 -5.00 3.40 -13.77
CA LEU A 3 -4.50 2.06 -13.50
C LEU A 3 -3.67 2.08 -12.22
N TYR A 4 -4.07 1.27 -11.23
CA TYR A 4 -3.32 1.05 -10.00
C TYR A 4 -2.66 -0.32 -10.04
N ILE A 5 -1.38 -0.35 -9.69
CA ILE A 5 -0.57 -1.56 -9.58
C ILE A 5 -0.12 -1.68 -8.12
N ASP A 6 -0.65 -2.67 -7.43
CA ASP A 6 -0.29 -3.03 -6.06
C ASP A 6 0.38 -4.41 -6.08
N THR A 7 1.66 -4.43 -5.79
CA THR A 7 2.48 -5.65 -5.69
C THR A 7 3.05 -5.84 -4.29
N ILE A 8 2.64 -5.01 -3.32
CA ILE A 8 3.16 -5.07 -1.96
C ILE A 8 2.24 -5.79 -0.97
N SER A 9 0.93 -5.75 -1.22
CA SER A 9 -0.07 -6.43 -0.38
C SER A 9 0.11 -7.95 -0.41
N LEU A 10 -0.41 -8.66 0.59
CA LEU A 10 -0.41 -10.13 0.62
C LEU A 10 -1.13 -10.73 -0.60
N LEU A 11 -2.11 -10.02 -1.13
CA LEU A 11 -2.81 -10.35 -2.37
C LEU A 11 -2.61 -9.23 -3.38
N PRO A 12 -1.52 -9.25 -4.16
CA PRO A 12 -1.25 -8.25 -5.18
C PRO A 12 -2.41 -8.09 -6.16
N LYS A 13 -2.62 -6.88 -6.66
CA LYS A 13 -3.78 -6.56 -7.52
C LYS A 13 -3.42 -5.56 -8.61
N ILE A 14 -4.13 -5.69 -9.72
CA ILE A 14 -4.25 -4.64 -10.74
C ILE A 14 -5.67 -4.13 -10.71
N THR A 15 -5.85 -2.83 -10.63
CA THR A 15 -7.18 -2.23 -10.48
C THR A 15 -7.33 -1.01 -11.39
N LEU A 16 -8.45 -0.91 -12.10
CA LEU A 16 -8.86 0.30 -12.81
C LEU A 16 -9.90 1.06 -12.01
N ILE A 17 -9.66 2.34 -11.82
CA ILE A 17 -10.57 3.25 -11.11
C ILE A 17 -11.00 4.38 -12.06
N LYS A 18 -12.30 4.68 -12.05
CA LYS A 18 -12.90 5.83 -12.74
C LYS A 18 -13.87 6.52 -11.78
N ASN A 19 -13.70 7.82 -11.58
CA ASN A 19 -14.58 8.61 -10.70
C ASN A 19 -14.73 7.98 -9.30
N ASN A 20 -13.62 7.57 -8.69
CA ASN A 20 -13.53 6.88 -7.40
C ASN A 20 -14.21 5.50 -7.31
N ASN A 21 -14.73 4.98 -8.42
CA ASN A 21 -15.33 3.65 -8.48
C ASN A 21 -14.37 2.65 -9.12
N ILE A 22 -14.31 1.45 -8.56
CA ILE A 22 -13.56 0.32 -9.12
C ILE A 22 -14.33 -0.20 -10.33
N ILE A 23 -13.72 -0.08 -11.53
CA ILE A 23 -14.31 -0.57 -12.81
C ILE A 23 -13.81 -1.98 -13.12
N PHE A 24 -12.60 -2.29 -12.69
CA PHE A 24 -11.99 -3.60 -12.86
C PHE A 24 -10.99 -3.83 -11.73
N SER A 25 -10.97 -5.03 -11.19
CA SER A 25 -9.93 -5.46 -10.26
C SER A 25 -9.60 -6.93 -10.50
N SER A 26 -8.31 -7.24 -10.57
CA SER A 26 -7.82 -8.61 -10.72
C SER A 26 -6.73 -8.89 -9.70
N LYS A 27 -6.95 -9.91 -8.88
CA LYS A 27 -5.95 -10.45 -7.97
C LYS A 27 -4.88 -11.19 -8.77
N ILE A 28 -3.63 -11.09 -8.32
CA ILE A 28 -2.50 -11.83 -8.88
C ILE A 28 -2.24 -12.97 -7.90
N LEU A 29 -2.66 -14.17 -8.29
CA LEU A 29 -2.40 -15.37 -7.50
C LEU A 29 -0.93 -15.77 -7.68
N MET A 30 -0.31 -16.23 -6.61
CA MET A 30 1.07 -16.67 -6.59
C MET A 30 1.17 -17.92 -5.73
N ASN A 31 1.75 -18.98 -6.28
CA ASN A 31 2.19 -20.13 -5.48
C ASN A 31 3.64 -19.92 -5.03
N ASN A 32 4.45 -19.24 -5.86
CA ASN A 32 5.81 -18.86 -5.54
C ASN A 32 6.13 -17.41 -6.02
N ARG A 33 7.33 -16.90 -5.67
CA ARG A 33 7.72 -15.51 -5.99
C ARG A 33 8.02 -15.27 -7.47
N GLN A 34 8.42 -16.29 -8.21
CA GLN A 34 8.75 -16.18 -9.64
C GLN A 34 7.49 -15.94 -10.47
N GLU A 35 6.36 -16.50 -10.05
CA GLU A 35 5.08 -16.35 -10.73
C GLU A 35 4.51 -14.92 -10.68
N LEU A 36 4.98 -14.05 -9.77
CA LEU A 36 4.47 -12.69 -9.68
C LEU A 36 4.68 -11.91 -10.99
N SER A 37 5.88 -11.99 -11.59
CA SER A 37 6.20 -11.25 -12.81
C SER A 37 5.40 -11.75 -14.01
N GLU A 38 5.29 -13.07 -14.17
CA GLU A 38 4.53 -13.67 -15.27
C GLU A 38 3.04 -13.39 -15.12
N ASN A 39 2.49 -13.61 -13.94
CA ASN A 39 1.08 -13.44 -13.68
C ASN A 39 0.63 -11.98 -13.80
N ILE A 40 1.44 -11.01 -13.38
CA ILE A 40 1.11 -9.60 -13.55
C ILE A 40 1.13 -9.20 -15.03
N ILE A 41 2.11 -9.66 -15.81
CA ILE A 41 2.21 -9.39 -17.25
C ILE A 41 0.98 -9.99 -17.96
N ASN A 42 0.64 -11.24 -17.70
CA ASN A 42 -0.54 -11.89 -18.27
C ASN A 42 -1.84 -11.14 -17.95
N LYS A 43 -1.98 -10.61 -16.72
CA LYS A 43 -3.15 -9.80 -16.34
C LYS A 43 -3.17 -8.46 -17.07
N ILE A 44 -2.01 -7.82 -17.27
CA ILE A 44 -1.89 -6.58 -18.04
C ILE A 44 -2.25 -6.81 -19.51
N ILE A 45 -1.72 -7.86 -20.12
CA ILE A 45 -2.07 -8.22 -21.50
C ILE A 45 -3.58 -8.41 -21.65
N LYS A 46 -4.21 -9.19 -20.76
CA LYS A 46 -5.67 -9.39 -20.73
C LYS A 46 -6.47 -8.10 -20.50
N LEU A 47 -5.92 -7.15 -19.74
CA LEU A 47 -6.53 -5.85 -19.54
C LEU A 47 -6.46 -5.00 -20.82
N TYR A 48 -5.29 -4.95 -21.46
CA TYR A 48 -5.05 -4.14 -22.65
C TYR A 48 -5.70 -4.72 -23.92
N SER A 49 -5.96 -6.01 -23.99
CA SER A 49 -6.73 -6.61 -25.10
C SER A 49 -8.17 -6.08 -25.19
N LYS A 50 -8.69 -5.52 -24.08
CA LYS A 50 -10.03 -4.93 -24.05
C LYS A 50 -9.94 -3.43 -24.41
N LYS A 51 -10.22 -3.05 -25.67
CA LYS A 51 -10.18 -1.67 -26.17
C LYS A 51 -10.90 -0.66 -25.27
N LYS A 52 -12.01 -1.04 -24.65
CA LYS A 52 -12.75 -0.19 -23.70
C LYS A 52 -11.93 0.24 -22.49
N TYR A 53 -10.91 -0.53 -22.10
CA TYR A 53 -10.00 -0.19 -21.01
C TYR A 53 -8.73 0.49 -21.50
N SER A 54 -8.01 -0.13 -22.45
CA SER A 54 -6.70 0.36 -22.92
C SER A 54 -6.77 1.81 -23.39
N ASN A 55 -7.72 2.17 -24.24
CA ASN A 55 -7.87 3.53 -24.79
C ASN A 55 -8.25 4.59 -23.74
N ASN A 56 -8.72 4.15 -22.56
CA ASN A 56 -9.23 5.03 -21.52
C ASN A 56 -8.32 5.16 -20.29
N ILE A 57 -7.21 4.43 -20.24
CA ILE A 57 -6.21 4.60 -19.18
C ILE A 57 -5.43 5.90 -19.46
N LYS A 58 -5.51 6.85 -18.53
CA LYS A 58 -4.89 8.19 -18.65
C LYS A 58 -3.74 8.39 -17.66
N LYS A 59 -3.62 7.55 -16.64
CA LYS A 59 -2.58 7.63 -15.59
C LYS A 59 -2.31 6.25 -15.02
N ILE A 60 -1.07 6.04 -14.59
CA ILE A 60 -0.67 4.85 -13.83
C ILE A 60 -0.22 5.29 -12.45
N PHE A 61 -0.65 4.55 -11.44
CA PHE A 61 -0.17 4.65 -10.07
C PHE A 61 0.42 3.33 -9.62
N VAL A 62 1.64 3.37 -9.08
CA VAL A 62 2.30 2.20 -8.51
C VAL A 62 2.69 2.48 -7.07
N CYS A 63 2.45 1.52 -6.19
CA CYS A 63 2.95 1.60 -4.82
C CYS A 63 4.47 1.42 -4.81
N ILE A 64 5.18 2.41 -4.27
CA ILE A 64 6.65 2.40 -4.16
C ILE A 64 7.13 1.93 -2.78
N GLY A 65 6.23 1.46 -1.91
CA GLY A 65 6.57 0.89 -0.61
C GLY A 65 5.88 1.57 0.58
N PRO A 66 6.14 1.03 1.77
CA PRO A 66 6.97 -0.14 2.05
C PRO A 66 6.38 -1.45 1.55
N GLY A 67 7.24 -2.44 1.31
CA GLY A 67 6.82 -3.75 0.84
C GLY A 67 7.99 -4.68 0.52
N SER A 68 7.68 -5.85 -0.02
CA SER A 68 8.70 -6.82 -0.41
C SER A 68 9.59 -6.28 -1.54
N TYR A 69 10.87 -6.54 -1.45
CA TYR A 69 11.87 -6.11 -2.43
C TYR A 69 11.50 -6.52 -3.87
N THR A 70 11.18 -7.81 -4.07
CA THR A 70 10.75 -8.33 -5.36
C THR A 70 9.46 -7.70 -5.84
N GLY A 71 8.44 -7.61 -4.97
CA GLY A 71 7.15 -7.01 -5.31
C GLY A 71 7.30 -5.57 -5.79
N LEU A 72 8.06 -4.74 -5.07
CA LEU A 72 8.31 -3.36 -5.44
C LEU A 72 8.96 -3.24 -6.83
N ARG A 73 10.00 -4.04 -7.10
CA ARG A 73 10.70 -4.01 -8.39
C ARG A 73 9.82 -4.47 -9.54
N VAL A 74 9.11 -5.58 -9.37
CA VAL A 74 8.20 -6.10 -10.39
C VAL A 74 7.11 -5.08 -10.71
N GLY A 75 6.44 -4.54 -9.69
CA GLY A 75 5.38 -3.55 -9.89
C GLY A 75 5.87 -2.30 -10.63
N MET A 76 7.04 -1.78 -10.24
CA MET A 76 7.61 -0.61 -10.91
C MET A 76 8.07 -0.90 -12.33
N SER A 77 8.74 -2.02 -12.59
CA SER A 77 9.20 -2.38 -13.94
C SER A 77 8.03 -2.53 -14.90
N VAL A 78 6.94 -3.18 -14.47
CA VAL A 78 5.71 -3.29 -15.24
C VAL A 78 5.09 -1.93 -15.50
N ALA A 79 5.00 -1.06 -14.47
CA ALA A 79 4.45 0.28 -14.60
C ALA A 79 5.25 1.16 -15.57
N ILE A 80 6.59 1.06 -15.52
CA ILE A 80 7.50 1.76 -16.43
C ILE A 80 7.31 1.25 -17.86
N GLY A 81 7.25 -0.06 -18.07
CA GLY A 81 7.01 -0.65 -19.39
C GLY A 81 5.70 -0.16 -20.02
N ILE A 82 4.61 -0.14 -19.24
CA ILE A 82 3.32 0.38 -19.69
C ILE A 82 3.41 1.88 -20.06
N LYS A 83 4.10 2.68 -19.23
CA LYS A 83 4.33 4.11 -19.50
C LYS A 83 5.05 4.30 -20.82
N MET A 84 6.12 3.53 -21.06
CA MET A 84 6.94 3.68 -22.28
C MET A 84 6.15 3.37 -23.55
N VAL A 85 5.36 2.31 -23.54
CA VAL A 85 4.55 1.88 -24.70
C VAL A 85 3.39 2.83 -24.97
N ASN A 86 2.73 3.32 -23.93
CA ASN A 86 1.47 4.09 -24.09
C ASN A 86 1.64 5.60 -23.91
N ASN A 87 2.84 6.09 -23.60
CA ASN A 87 3.16 7.49 -23.32
C ASN A 87 2.19 8.16 -22.31
N ILE A 88 1.83 7.45 -21.25
CA ILE A 88 0.93 7.94 -20.20
C ILE A 88 1.68 8.26 -18.90
N PRO A 89 1.24 9.27 -18.13
CA PRO A 89 1.88 9.66 -16.89
C PRO A 89 1.91 8.52 -15.86
N LEU A 90 3.06 8.31 -15.24
CA LEU A 90 3.30 7.33 -14.19
C LEU A 90 3.67 8.04 -12.90
N TYR A 91 3.06 7.60 -11.79
CA TYR A 91 3.24 8.16 -10.46
C TYR A 91 3.45 7.06 -9.42
N GLY A 92 4.43 7.31 -8.54
CA GLY A 92 4.65 6.48 -7.36
C GLY A 92 3.98 7.05 -6.11
N TYR A 93 3.43 6.22 -5.25
CA TYR A 93 2.89 6.64 -3.96
C TYR A 93 3.38 5.72 -2.83
N SER A 94 3.64 6.32 -1.66
CA SER A 94 3.95 5.57 -0.44
C SER A 94 2.67 5.05 0.20
N ALA A 95 2.66 3.78 0.60
CA ALA A 95 1.54 3.22 1.35
C ALA A 95 1.34 3.96 2.68
N PHE A 96 2.41 4.31 3.39
CA PHE A 96 2.30 5.06 4.64
C PHE A 96 1.63 6.41 4.47
N ASP A 97 2.03 7.17 3.43
CA ASP A 97 1.44 8.48 3.19
C ASP A 97 -0.04 8.36 2.78
N ALA A 98 -0.39 7.32 2.02
CA ALA A 98 -1.76 7.05 1.64
C ALA A 98 -2.64 6.67 2.85
N PHE A 99 -2.14 5.82 3.76
CA PHE A 99 -2.84 5.49 5.00
C PHE A 99 -2.95 6.68 5.96
N LEU A 100 -1.95 7.56 6.00
CA LEU A 100 -2.01 8.79 6.78
C LEU A 100 -3.12 9.71 6.28
N GLU A 101 -3.18 10.00 4.97
CA GLU A 101 -4.23 10.83 4.37
C GLU A 101 -5.64 10.25 4.59
N TYR A 102 -5.77 8.93 4.46
CA TYR A 102 -7.02 8.25 4.77
C TYR A 102 -7.41 8.45 6.25
N SER A 103 -6.45 8.27 7.16
CA SER A 103 -6.70 8.39 8.59
C SER A 103 -7.08 9.81 9.00
N ILE A 104 -6.40 10.82 8.47
CA ILE A 104 -6.72 12.23 8.71
C ILE A 104 -8.14 12.57 8.26
N LYS A 105 -8.58 12.00 7.14
CA LYS A 105 -9.91 12.26 6.59
C LYS A 105 -11.04 11.64 7.41
N TYR A 106 -10.82 10.45 7.99
CA TYR A 106 -11.92 9.65 8.55
C TYR A 106 -11.87 9.48 10.07
N TYR A 107 -10.74 9.83 10.73
CA TYR A 107 -10.58 9.56 12.16
C TYR A 107 -9.92 10.73 12.89
N LYS A 108 -10.38 10.95 14.12
CA LYS A 108 -9.68 11.80 15.10
C LYS A 108 -8.79 10.89 15.94
N PHE A 109 -7.52 11.23 16.12
CA PHE A 109 -6.54 10.45 16.88
C PHE A 109 -5.55 11.36 17.62
N ASN A 110 -5.08 10.91 18.77
CA ASN A 110 -3.92 11.50 19.43
C ASN A 110 -2.63 10.94 18.86
N ASN A 111 -2.61 9.62 18.66
CA ASN A 111 -1.51 8.93 17.97
C ASN A 111 -2.08 7.91 17.00
N LEU A 112 -1.44 7.81 15.85
CA LEU A 112 -1.80 6.92 14.76
C LEU A 112 -0.64 5.98 14.48
N TYR A 113 -0.85 4.69 14.67
CA TYR A 113 0.05 3.62 14.26
C TYR A 113 -0.40 3.11 12.91
N ILE A 114 0.48 3.13 11.92
CA ILE A 114 0.22 2.55 10.59
C ILE A 114 1.11 1.34 10.43
N LEU A 115 0.50 0.17 10.32
CA LEU A 115 1.16 -1.12 10.14
C LEU A 115 0.89 -1.63 8.72
N ILE A 116 1.95 -1.81 7.94
CA ILE A 116 1.90 -2.41 6.60
C ILE A 116 2.51 -3.80 6.66
N GLN A 117 1.69 -4.78 6.34
CA GLN A 117 2.11 -6.18 6.24
C GLN A 117 2.26 -6.55 4.76
N SER A 118 3.46 -6.92 4.36
CA SER A 118 3.78 -7.23 2.96
C SER A 118 3.85 -8.74 2.70
N ASN A 119 4.34 -9.51 3.68
CA ASN A 119 4.34 -10.97 3.67
C ASN A 119 4.44 -11.47 5.12
N LYS A 120 4.40 -12.79 5.32
CA LYS A 120 4.37 -13.40 6.67
C LYS A 120 5.44 -12.87 7.63
N ASN A 121 6.59 -12.39 7.11
CA ASN A 121 7.76 -12.01 7.91
C ASN A 121 8.18 -10.54 7.71
N GLN A 122 7.43 -9.75 6.96
CA GLN A 122 7.79 -8.36 6.69
C GLN A 122 6.67 -7.41 7.12
N ASN A 123 6.89 -6.82 8.26
CA ASN A 123 6.01 -5.83 8.85
C ASN A 123 6.72 -4.48 8.89
N PHE A 124 6.02 -3.44 8.50
CA PHE A 124 6.55 -2.08 8.48
C PHE A 124 5.64 -1.19 9.29
N ILE A 125 6.21 -0.33 10.12
CA ILE A 125 5.45 0.54 11.02
C ILE A 125 5.95 1.98 10.96
N VAL A 126 5.02 2.90 11.17
CA VAL A 126 5.27 4.32 11.41
C VAL A 126 4.26 4.81 12.43
N VAL A 127 4.62 5.78 13.25
CA VAL A 127 3.69 6.39 14.21
C VAL A 127 3.67 7.90 14.05
N TYR A 128 2.48 8.46 13.97
CA TYR A 128 2.23 9.90 13.90
C TYR A 128 1.48 10.37 15.15
N ASN A 129 1.74 11.61 15.57
CA ASN A 129 0.93 12.29 16.58
C ASN A 129 -0.26 13.06 15.95
N LYS A 130 -1.10 13.65 16.77
CA LYS A 130 -2.26 14.47 16.35
C LYS A 130 -1.93 15.66 15.45
N LYS A 131 -0.67 16.11 15.42
CA LYS A 131 -0.18 17.17 14.54
C LYS A 131 0.41 16.62 13.24
N ASN A 132 0.20 15.34 12.94
CA ASN A 132 0.74 14.60 11.78
C ASN A 132 2.28 14.62 11.70
N LYS A 133 2.95 14.78 12.84
CA LYS A 133 4.41 14.63 12.94
C LYS A 133 4.77 13.19 13.27
N GLN A 134 5.76 12.66 12.59
CA GLN A 134 6.30 11.33 12.89
C GLN A 134 6.97 11.34 14.27
N ILE A 135 6.50 10.49 15.17
CA ILE A 135 7.10 10.22 16.49
C ILE A 135 7.88 8.92 16.51
N VAL A 136 7.54 7.99 15.61
CA VAL A 136 8.38 6.85 15.26
C VAL A 136 8.58 6.89 13.76
N LYS A 137 9.86 6.92 13.34
CA LYS A 137 10.21 6.91 11.91
C LYS A 137 9.77 5.60 11.25
N PRO A 138 9.46 5.62 9.95
CA PRO A 138 9.16 4.40 9.21
C PRO A 138 10.28 3.37 9.36
N GLN A 139 9.93 2.17 9.79
CA GLN A 139 10.89 1.09 10.04
C GLN A 139 10.29 -0.28 9.78
N LYS A 140 11.14 -1.25 9.47
CA LYS A 140 10.78 -2.67 9.44
C LYS A 140 10.85 -3.23 10.85
N ILE A 141 9.85 -4.01 11.25
CA ILE A 141 9.81 -4.70 12.54
C ILE A 141 9.81 -6.22 12.33
N ARG A 142 10.48 -6.96 13.22
CA ARG A 142 10.54 -8.42 13.15
C ARG A 142 9.29 -9.04 13.74
N ASP A 143 8.93 -8.63 14.93
CA ASP A 143 7.77 -9.13 15.67
C ASP A 143 6.82 -7.99 16.03
N ILE A 144 5.56 -8.14 15.62
CA ILE A 144 4.49 -7.18 15.91
C ILE A 144 4.19 -7.17 17.42
N ASN A 145 4.20 -8.34 18.09
CA ASN A 145 3.91 -8.44 19.51
C ASN A 145 5.02 -7.81 20.34
N GLU A 146 6.29 -8.06 20.00
CA GLU A 146 7.42 -7.43 20.65
C GLU A 146 7.36 -5.90 20.54
N PHE A 147 7.06 -5.38 19.34
CA PHE A 147 6.94 -3.94 19.14
C PHE A 147 5.82 -3.36 19.99
N PHE A 148 4.66 -4.01 20.03
CA PHE A 148 3.51 -3.53 20.79
C PHE A 148 3.54 -3.86 22.28
N SER A 149 4.40 -4.76 22.74
CA SER A 149 4.65 -4.97 24.20
C SER A 149 5.37 -3.76 24.83
N ARG A 150 6.15 -3.05 24.04
CA ARG A 150 6.77 -1.79 24.43
C ARG A 150 5.68 -0.71 24.57
N LYS A 151 5.96 0.35 25.30
CA LYS A 151 4.98 1.42 25.63
C LYS A 151 4.12 1.89 24.44
N ILE A 152 2.87 1.45 24.36
CA ILE A 152 1.87 2.05 23.48
C ILE A 152 1.27 3.26 24.22
N ILE A 153 1.18 4.39 23.51
CA ILE A 153 0.59 5.60 24.03
C ILE A 153 -0.93 5.40 24.09
N LYS A 154 -1.56 5.63 25.26
CA LYS A 154 -3.01 5.53 25.43
C LYS A 154 -3.77 6.36 24.41
N ASN A 155 -5.00 5.96 24.08
CA ASN A 155 -5.87 6.61 23.08
C ASN A 155 -5.27 6.69 21.68
N SER A 156 -4.57 5.63 21.29
CA SER A 156 -4.01 5.48 19.95
C SER A 156 -4.95 4.70 19.02
N ILE A 157 -4.87 4.98 17.73
CA ILE A 157 -5.52 4.19 16.69
C ILE A 157 -4.44 3.37 15.96
N LEU A 158 -4.76 2.12 15.67
CA LEU A 158 -3.97 1.26 14.79
C LEU A 158 -4.72 1.08 13.47
N ILE A 159 -4.07 1.37 12.35
CA ILE A 159 -4.58 1.07 11.02
C ILE A 159 -3.62 0.10 10.30
N SER A 160 -4.17 -0.91 9.66
CA SER A 160 -3.40 -1.92 8.94
C SER A 160 -4.02 -2.24 7.58
N ASN A 161 -3.18 -2.61 6.60
CA ASN A 161 -3.63 -3.07 5.28
C ASN A 161 -4.22 -4.49 5.30
N GLU A 162 -3.93 -5.28 6.33
CA GLU A 162 -4.37 -6.67 6.47
C GLU A 162 -5.01 -6.91 7.85
N LYS A 163 -5.87 -7.92 7.92
CA LYS A 163 -6.43 -8.34 9.20
C LYS A 163 -5.32 -8.90 10.08
N LEU A 164 -5.21 -8.37 11.28
CA LEU A 164 -4.32 -8.92 12.29
C LEU A 164 -4.82 -10.30 12.72
N HIS A 165 -3.94 -11.29 12.70
CA HIS A 165 -4.29 -12.65 13.12
C HIS A 165 -4.78 -12.71 14.56
N LYS A 166 -5.69 -13.64 14.86
CA LYS A 166 -6.30 -13.81 16.20
C LYS A 166 -5.28 -13.98 17.33
N ASN A 167 -4.11 -14.56 17.04
CA ASN A 167 -3.05 -14.80 18.03
C ASN A 167 -2.31 -13.51 18.46
N ASN A 168 -2.60 -12.37 17.84
CA ASN A 168 -2.00 -11.08 18.16
C ASN A 168 -2.86 -10.25 19.14
N TYR A 169 -3.60 -10.92 20.03
CA TYR A 169 -4.54 -10.26 20.94
C TYR A 169 -3.92 -9.48 22.10
N LEU A 170 -2.64 -9.71 22.41
CA LEU A 170 -1.94 -9.12 23.56
C LEU A 170 -1.93 -7.58 23.58
N TYR A 171 -2.28 -6.92 22.48
CA TYR A 171 -2.27 -5.45 22.38
C TYR A 171 -3.58 -4.82 21.97
N LYS A 172 -4.66 -5.61 21.75
CA LYS A 172 -5.96 -5.05 21.34
C LYS A 172 -6.47 -4.00 22.31
N ASP A 173 -6.37 -4.28 23.58
CA ASP A 173 -6.86 -3.40 24.65
C ASP A 173 -6.05 -2.10 24.81
N ARG A 174 -4.92 -2.01 24.09
CA ARG A 174 -4.05 -0.84 24.13
C ARG A 174 -4.42 0.22 23.10
N PHE A 175 -5.20 -0.17 22.08
CA PHE A 175 -5.69 0.75 21.07
C PHE A 175 -7.16 1.08 21.30
N SER A 176 -7.52 2.35 21.20
CA SER A 176 -8.93 2.78 21.25
C SER A 176 -9.71 2.28 20.04
N LYS A 177 -9.02 2.04 18.91
CA LYS A 177 -9.61 1.51 17.68
C LYS A 177 -8.56 0.81 16.84
N ILE A 178 -8.92 -0.35 16.28
CA ILE A 178 -8.13 -1.06 15.26
C ILE A 178 -8.92 -1.08 13.96
N ILE A 179 -8.30 -0.64 12.88
CA ILE A 179 -8.92 -0.46 11.58
C ILE A 179 -8.14 -1.28 10.56
N ASN A 180 -8.87 -2.15 9.84
CA ASN A 180 -8.29 -2.89 8.72
C ASN A 180 -8.93 -2.39 7.43
N VAL A 181 -8.13 -1.90 6.52
CA VAL A 181 -8.57 -1.45 5.20
C VAL A 181 -7.54 -1.80 4.16
N ASN A 182 -7.96 -2.47 3.09
CA ASN A 182 -7.01 -2.78 2.03
C ASN A 182 -6.63 -1.52 1.24
N LEU A 183 -5.43 -1.55 0.67
CA LEU A 183 -4.82 -0.40 0.00
C LEU A 183 -5.70 0.16 -1.12
N ILE A 184 -6.31 -0.69 -1.94
CA ILE A 184 -7.13 -0.26 -3.08
C ILE A 184 -8.43 0.42 -2.63
N ASP A 185 -9.15 -0.17 -1.66
CA ASP A 185 -10.39 0.42 -1.14
C ASP A 185 -10.13 1.78 -0.49
N MET A 186 -8.97 1.91 0.16
CA MET A 186 -8.52 3.18 0.72
C MET A 186 -8.27 4.22 -0.39
N LEU A 187 -7.57 3.82 -1.47
CA LEU A 187 -7.22 4.74 -2.57
C LEU A 187 -8.45 5.29 -3.30
N THR A 188 -9.58 4.58 -3.31
CA THR A 188 -10.84 5.11 -3.85
C THR A 188 -11.45 6.23 -3.01
N LYS A 189 -11.04 6.35 -1.75
CA LYS A 189 -11.64 7.24 -0.75
C LYS A 189 -10.82 8.49 -0.45
N ILE A 190 -9.59 8.57 -0.94
CA ILE A 190 -8.69 9.70 -0.72
C ILE A 190 -8.41 10.48 -2.01
N ASP A 191 -8.00 11.73 -1.85
CA ASP A 191 -7.44 12.50 -2.96
C ASP A 191 -5.94 12.23 -3.05
N LEU A 192 -5.53 11.53 -4.10
CA LEU A 192 -4.12 11.18 -4.31
C LEU A 192 -3.20 12.40 -4.46
N LYS A 193 -3.73 13.56 -4.89
CA LYS A 193 -2.94 14.80 -4.97
C LYS A 193 -2.46 15.28 -3.62
N LYS A 194 -3.14 14.89 -2.53
CA LYS A 194 -2.77 15.22 -1.16
C LYS A 194 -1.67 14.34 -0.59
N ILE A 195 -1.33 13.24 -1.24
CA ILE A 195 -0.23 12.38 -0.80
C ILE A 195 1.09 13.14 -0.98
N LYS A 196 1.73 13.51 0.13
CA LYS A 196 2.95 14.38 0.17
C LYS A 196 4.12 13.90 -0.70
N LYS A 197 4.17 12.61 -1.02
CA LYS A 197 5.26 12.00 -1.81
C LYS A 197 4.77 11.43 -3.14
N TYR A 198 3.83 12.10 -3.76
CA TYR A 198 3.46 11.87 -5.13
C TYR A 198 4.64 12.23 -6.06
N ARG A 199 5.34 11.24 -6.56
CA ARG A 199 6.58 11.45 -7.30
C ARG A 199 6.44 11.09 -8.77
N LYS A 200 6.90 11.99 -9.65
CA LYS A 200 7.13 11.68 -11.07
C LYS A 200 8.34 10.75 -11.27
N ILE A 201 9.33 10.84 -10.38
CA ILE A 201 10.49 9.95 -10.35
C ILE A 201 10.16 8.78 -9.42
N ILE A 202 10.20 7.56 -9.95
CA ILE A 202 9.81 6.35 -9.25
C ILE A 202 11.06 5.61 -8.81
N SER A 203 11.28 5.61 -7.52
CA SER A 203 12.28 4.76 -6.86
C SER A 203 11.64 4.04 -5.68
N PRO A 204 11.98 2.77 -5.42
CA PRO A 204 11.42 2.04 -4.30
C PRO A 204 11.88 2.63 -2.96
N ILE A 205 11.00 2.57 -1.97
CA ILE A 205 11.33 2.91 -0.59
C ILE A 205 11.71 1.62 0.12
N TYR A 206 13.01 1.47 0.39
CA TYR A 206 13.53 0.36 1.17
C TYR A 206 13.75 0.78 2.62
N PHE A 207 13.44 -0.13 3.54
CA PHE A 207 13.76 0.02 4.94
C PHE A 207 14.73 -1.11 5.32
N SER A 208 15.92 -0.74 5.80
CA SER A 208 16.87 -1.67 6.41
C SER A 208 16.31 -2.20 7.72
N ASN A 209 16.72 -3.41 8.12
CA ASN A 209 16.48 -3.87 9.47
C ASN A 209 17.19 -2.91 10.43
N ILE A 210 16.46 -2.39 11.41
CA ILE A 210 17.09 -1.80 12.58
C ILE A 210 17.49 -3.00 13.43
N TYR A 211 18.81 -3.21 13.55
CA TYR A 211 19.42 -4.21 14.42
C TYR A 211 19.19 -3.84 15.88
#